data_c50b9705ff30711ea5646e0e42144096
#
_entry.id   c50b9705ff30711ea5646e0e42144096
#
_cell.length_a   1.000
_cell.length_b   1.000
_cell.length_c   1.000
_cell.angle_alpha   90.00
_cell.angle_beta   90.00
_cell.angle_gamma   90.00
#
_symmetry.space_group_name_H-M   'P 1'
#
loop_
_entity.id
_entity.type
_entity.pdbx_description
1 polymer ?
#
loop_
_entity_poly.entity_id
_entity_poly.type
_entity_poly.pdbx_seq_one_letter_code
_entity_poly.pdbx_strand_id
1 'polypeptide(L)'
;VGTGLGIAFQLRDDVLGVFGDPAQTGKPAGDDLREGKRTVLVAHLLDAAGDEPEVGTFFAERFGHDDLREDEVERIRVLARESGAVDAVEARIAEGAQRARAALDGVRSQVPADAYAALEAFIESTTARTF
;
A
#
# COMPACT_ATOMS: atom_id res chain seq x y z
N VAL A 1 1.20 -8.78 -17.90
CA VAL A 1 1.85 -7.58 -17.33
C VAL A 1 0.83 -6.69 -16.63
N GLY A 2 -0.25 -6.36 -17.32
CA GLY A 2 -1.21 -5.36 -16.86
C GLY A 2 -1.90 -5.71 -15.54
N THR A 3 -2.34 -6.95 -15.35
CA THR A 3 -3.08 -7.37 -14.14
C THR A 3 -2.19 -7.34 -12.90
N GLY A 4 -1.02 -7.99 -12.95
CA GLY A 4 -0.10 -8.02 -11.81
C GLY A 4 0.42 -6.64 -11.44
N LEU A 5 0.76 -5.82 -12.44
CA LEU A 5 1.25 -4.46 -12.26
C LEU A 5 0.15 -3.54 -11.70
N GLY A 6 -1.08 -3.66 -12.19
CA GLY A 6 -2.21 -2.88 -11.69
C GLY A 6 -2.51 -3.15 -10.22
N ILE A 7 -2.47 -4.41 -9.80
CA ILE A 7 -2.65 -4.81 -8.40
C ILE A 7 -1.51 -4.23 -7.54
N ALA A 8 -0.26 -4.40 -7.98
CA ALA A 8 0.90 -3.88 -7.25
C ALA A 8 0.85 -2.35 -7.11
N PHE A 9 0.49 -1.66 -8.16
CA PHE A 9 0.34 -0.20 -8.15
C PHE A 9 -0.75 0.25 -7.17
N GLN A 10 -1.92 -0.39 -7.20
CA GLN A 10 -3.02 -0.07 -6.30
C GLN A 10 -2.65 -0.32 -4.84
N LEU A 11 -1.99 -1.44 -4.55
CA LEU A 11 -1.53 -1.75 -3.20
C LEU A 11 -0.49 -0.76 -2.70
N ARG A 12 0.43 -0.32 -3.56
CA ARG A 12 1.39 0.74 -3.22
C ARG A 12 0.69 2.05 -2.90
N ASP A 13 -0.30 2.42 -3.69
CA ASP A 13 -1.12 3.62 -3.47
C ASP A 13 -1.83 3.56 -2.11
N ASP A 14 -2.39 2.40 -1.77
CA ASP A 14 -3.05 2.18 -0.48
C ASP A 14 -2.08 2.35 0.71
N VAL A 15 -0.85 1.85 0.59
CA VAL A 15 0.19 2.05 1.61
C VAL A 15 0.55 3.53 1.72
N LEU A 16 0.72 4.22 0.61
CA LEU A 16 1.02 5.65 0.59
C LEU A 16 -0.10 6.50 1.19
N GLY A 17 -1.35 6.08 1.07
CA GLY A 17 -2.50 6.75 1.70
C GLY A 17 -2.42 6.79 3.23
N VAL A 18 -1.65 5.89 3.84
CA VAL A 18 -1.42 5.83 5.29
C VAL A 18 -0.04 6.39 5.68
N PHE A 19 1.00 6.03 4.94
CA PHE A 19 2.40 6.30 5.28
C PHE A 19 3.05 7.41 4.43
N GLY A 20 2.42 7.80 3.33
CA GLY A 20 3.02 8.72 2.37
C GLY A 20 3.29 10.12 2.95
N ASP A 21 4.36 10.72 2.48
CA ASP A 21 4.68 12.12 2.77
C ASP A 21 3.69 13.04 2.04
N PRO A 22 3.00 13.96 2.74
CA PRO A 22 2.08 14.92 2.11
C PRO A 22 2.70 15.72 0.96
N ALA A 23 4.01 16.00 1.03
CA ALA A 23 4.73 16.70 -0.02
C ALA A 23 4.80 15.88 -1.32
N GLN A 24 4.80 14.56 -1.23
CA GLN A 24 4.84 13.65 -2.40
C GLN A 24 3.45 13.26 -2.89
N THR A 25 2.51 13.02 -1.98
CA THR A 25 1.16 12.56 -2.32
C THR A 25 0.20 13.70 -2.69
N GLY A 26 0.49 14.92 -2.25
CA GLY A 26 -0.39 16.08 -2.39
C GLY A 26 -1.62 16.03 -1.48
N LYS A 27 -1.68 15.08 -0.54
CA LYS A 27 -2.79 14.89 0.40
C LYS A 27 -2.29 14.95 1.84
N PRO A 28 -3.16 15.32 2.82
CA PRO A 28 -2.81 15.22 4.23
C PRO A 28 -2.41 13.80 4.62
N ALA A 29 -1.46 13.66 5.54
CA ALA A 29 -1.06 12.36 6.05
C ALA A 29 -2.25 11.63 6.70
N GLY A 30 -2.45 10.37 6.33
CA GLY A 30 -3.53 9.55 6.88
C GLY A 30 -4.92 9.87 6.33
N ASP A 31 -5.01 10.52 5.17
CA ASP A 31 -6.28 10.90 4.55
C ASP A 31 -7.20 9.70 4.30
N ASP A 32 -6.66 8.58 3.83
CA ASP A 32 -7.43 7.35 3.62
C ASP A 32 -8.03 6.81 4.92
N LEU A 33 -7.36 7.02 6.05
CA LEU A 33 -7.87 6.61 7.37
C LEU A 33 -9.04 7.48 7.82
N ARG A 34 -9.00 8.78 7.53
CA ARG A 34 -10.08 9.73 7.84
C ARG A 34 -11.31 9.47 6.98
N GLU A 35 -11.10 9.15 5.72
CA GLU A 35 -12.17 8.79 4.79
C GLU A 35 -12.80 7.42 5.08
N GLY A 36 -12.14 6.59 5.87
CA GLY A 36 -12.59 5.24 6.14
C GLY A 36 -12.44 4.31 4.96
N LYS A 37 -11.44 4.55 4.12
CA LYS A 37 -11.18 3.74 2.93
C LYS A 37 -10.78 2.32 3.30
N ARG A 38 -11.55 1.34 2.84
CA ARG A 38 -11.31 -0.08 3.13
C ARG A 38 -10.31 -0.66 2.13
N THR A 39 -9.04 -0.52 2.44
CA THR A 39 -7.94 -1.03 1.64
C THR A 39 -7.52 -2.43 2.09
N VAL A 40 -6.67 -3.10 1.32
CA VAL A 40 -6.08 -4.38 1.72
C VAL A 40 -5.25 -4.22 3.00
N LEU A 41 -4.52 -3.11 3.14
CA LEU A 41 -3.76 -2.80 4.35
C LEU A 41 -4.68 -2.71 5.57
N VAL A 42 -5.80 -2.02 5.46
CA VAL A 42 -6.80 -1.89 6.53
C VAL A 42 -7.40 -3.25 6.86
N ALA A 43 -7.69 -4.09 5.88
CA ALA A 43 -8.22 -5.42 6.11
C ALA A 43 -7.25 -6.28 6.93
N HIS A 44 -5.96 -6.28 6.59
CA HIS A 44 -4.94 -6.98 7.38
C HIS A 44 -4.81 -6.43 8.80
N LEU A 45 -4.92 -5.12 8.94
CA LEU A 45 -4.85 -4.46 10.25
C LEU A 45 -6.06 -4.84 11.12
N LEU A 46 -7.25 -4.89 10.56
CA LEU A 46 -8.46 -5.32 11.27
C LEU A 46 -8.41 -6.80 11.69
N ASP A 47 -7.88 -7.66 10.84
CA ASP A 47 -7.68 -9.07 11.18
C ASP A 47 -6.72 -9.23 12.36
N ALA A 48 -5.62 -8.49 12.36
CA ALA A 48 -4.65 -8.50 13.46
C ALA A 48 -5.25 -7.91 14.75
N ALA A 49 -6.06 -6.85 14.62
CA ALA A 49 -6.72 -6.20 15.75
C ALA A 49 -7.79 -7.10 16.42
N GLY A 50 -8.31 -8.09 15.70
CA GLY A 50 -9.28 -9.03 16.22
C GLY A 50 -8.79 -9.83 17.43
N ASP A 51 -7.48 -9.98 17.57
CA ASP A 51 -6.84 -10.69 18.70
C ASP A 51 -6.61 -9.76 19.91
N GLU A 52 -6.76 -8.45 19.75
CA GLU A 52 -6.53 -7.44 20.79
C GLU A 52 -7.75 -6.52 20.94
N PRO A 53 -8.60 -6.74 21.95
CA PRO A 53 -9.87 -6.00 22.11
C PRO A 53 -9.69 -4.47 22.19
N GLU A 54 -8.64 -3.98 22.84
CA GLU A 54 -8.37 -2.54 22.96
C GLU A 54 -8.07 -1.90 21.60
N VAL A 55 -7.31 -2.60 20.76
CA VAL A 55 -6.97 -2.16 19.40
C VAL A 55 -8.23 -2.15 18.52
N GLY A 56 -9.02 -3.20 18.61
CA GLY A 56 -10.29 -3.29 17.89
C GLY A 56 -11.26 -2.17 18.25
N THR A 57 -11.38 -1.87 19.53
CA THR A 57 -12.22 -0.76 20.02
C THR A 57 -11.73 0.59 19.51
N PHE A 58 -10.44 0.85 19.64
CA PHE A 58 -9.83 2.08 19.12
C PHE A 58 -10.10 2.26 17.63
N PHE A 59 -9.90 1.20 16.84
CA PHE A 59 -10.14 1.23 15.40
C PHE A 59 -11.61 1.50 15.07
N ALA A 60 -12.54 0.80 15.75
CA ALA A 60 -13.97 0.97 15.54
C ALA A 60 -14.44 2.40 15.86
N GLU A 61 -13.87 3.03 16.87
CA GLU A 61 -14.24 4.37 17.30
C GLU A 61 -13.64 5.49 16.43
N ARG A 62 -12.45 5.28 15.86
CA ARG A 62 -11.69 6.36 15.23
C ARG A 62 -11.53 6.23 13.73
N PHE A 63 -11.61 5.03 13.17
CA PHE A 63 -11.47 4.83 11.73
C PHE A 63 -12.64 5.45 10.97
N GLY A 64 -12.33 6.22 9.94
CA GLY A 64 -13.34 6.87 9.11
C GLY A 64 -13.90 8.17 9.69
N HIS A 65 -13.21 8.78 10.65
CA HIS A 65 -13.60 10.06 11.23
C HIS A 65 -12.68 11.19 10.73
N ASP A 66 -13.29 12.29 10.30
CA ASP A 66 -12.58 13.46 9.76
C ASP A 66 -11.67 14.13 10.80
N ASP A 67 -12.03 14.02 12.08
CA ASP A 67 -11.30 14.62 13.20
C ASP A 67 -10.18 13.73 13.76
N LEU A 68 -9.80 12.67 13.02
CA LEU A 68 -8.69 11.82 13.39
C LEU A 68 -7.40 12.64 13.51
N ARG A 69 -6.80 12.63 14.70
CA ARG A 69 -5.61 13.43 14.99
C ARG A 69 -4.34 12.80 14.45
N GLU A 70 -3.31 13.60 14.29
CA GLU A 70 -2.00 13.15 13.83
C GLU A 70 -1.38 12.06 14.74
N ASP A 71 -1.54 12.19 16.06
CA ASP A 71 -1.08 11.16 16.99
C ASP A 71 -1.85 9.84 16.85
N GLU A 72 -3.12 9.91 16.53
CA GLU A 72 -3.94 8.72 16.25
C GLU A 72 -3.56 8.07 14.92
N VAL A 73 -3.26 8.86 13.91
CA VAL A 73 -2.73 8.38 12.62
C VAL A 73 -1.40 7.64 12.85
N GLU A 74 -0.49 8.24 13.63
CA GLU A 74 0.79 7.60 13.95
C GLU A 74 0.61 6.31 14.75
N ARG A 75 -0.34 6.26 15.65
CA ARG A 75 -0.68 5.03 16.37
C ARG A 75 -1.12 3.92 15.41
N ILE A 76 -1.95 4.24 14.43
CA ILE A 76 -2.39 3.28 13.41
C ILE A 76 -1.20 2.81 12.57
N ARG A 77 -0.28 3.70 12.21
CA ARG A 77 0.95 3.35 11.49
C ARG A 77 1.81 2.36 12.28
N VAL A 78 2.01 2.62 13.56
CA VAL A 78 2.76 1.72 14.44
C VAL A 78 2.09 0.35 14.51
N LEU A 79 0.78 0.31 14.72
CA LEU A 79 0.01 -0.94 14.73
C LEU A 79 0.14 -1.70 13.39
N ALA A 80 0.10 -1.00 12.28
CA ALA A 80 0.24 -1.62 10.96
C ALA A 80 1.63 -2.26 10.77
N ARG A 81 2.68 -1.64 11.29
CA ARG A 81 4.03 -2.20 11.25
C ARG A 81 4.18 -3.40 12.19
N GLU A 82 3.78 -3.24 13.44
CA GLU A 82 3.94 -4.26 14.49
C GLU A 82 3.09 -5.51 14.26
N SER A 83 1.90 -5.34 13.69
CA SER A 83 0.99 -6.45 13.40
C SER A 83 1.42 -7.31 12.20
N GLY A 84 2.37 -6.83 11.40
CA GLY A 84 2.75 -7.47 10.14
C GLY A 84 1.87 -7.11 8.96
N ALA A 85 0.90 -6.20 9.11
CA ALA A 85 0.01 -5.78 8.03
C ALA A 85 0.77 -5.14 6.87
N VAL A 86 1.74 -4.26 7.17
CA VAL A 86 2.60 -3.64 6.15
C VAL A 86 3.41 -4.68 5.41
N ASP A 87 4.03 -5.61 6.12
CA ASP A 87 4.85 -6.67 5.51
C ASP A 87 4.01 -7.58 4.62
N ALA A 88 2.77 -7.89 5.01
CA ALA A 88 1.86 -8.69 4.20
C ALA A 88 1.51 -7.99 2.88
N VAL A 89 1.24 -6.69 2.91
CA VAL A 89 0.94 -5.90 1.71
C VAL A 89 2.19 -5.75 0.85
N GLU A 90 3.35 -5.47 1.44
CA GLU A 90 4.63 -5.37 0.71
C GLU A 90 4.98 -6.68 -0.01
N ALA A 91 4.71 -7.84 0.62
CA ALA A 91 4.91 -9.13 -0.03
C ALA A 91 4.02 -9.31 -1.26
N ARG A 92 2.77 -8.85 -1.20
CA ARG A 92 1.84 -8.89 -2.34
C ARG A 92 2.26 -7.94 -3.46
N ILE A 93 2.78 -6.76 -3.11
CA ILE A 93 3.33 -5.81 -4.08
C ILE A 93 4.52 -6.44 -4.82
N ALA A 94 5.45 -7.04 -4.09
CA ALA A 94 6.61 -7.72 -4.65
C ALA A 94 6.21 -8.86 -5.58
N GLU A 95 5.22 -9.65 -5.19
CA GLU A 95 4.68 -10.74 -6.00
C GLU A 95 4.07 -10.24 -7.31
N GLY A 96 3.25 -9.19 -7.25
CA GLY A 96 2.64 -8.58 -8.43
C GLY A 96 3.68 -8.00 -9.39
N ALA A 97 4.69 -7.32 -8.86
CA ALA A 97 5.80 -6.78 -9.64
C ALA A 97 6.63 -7.88 -10.31
N GLN A 98 6.85 -8.99 -9.60
CA GLN A 98 7.57 -10.15 -10.12
C GLN A 98 6.83 -10.80 -11.29
N ARG A 99 5.51 -10.97 -11.16
CA ARG A 99 4.66 -11.49 -12.26
C ARG A 99 4.68 -10.57 -13.47
N ALA A 100 4.60 -9.27 -13.25
CA ALA A 100 4.67 -8.28 -14.33
C ALA A 100 6.02 -8.33 -15.06
N ARG A 101 7.10 -8.44 -14.30
CA ARG A 101 8.46 -8.54 -14.86
C ARG A 101 8.64 -9.81 -15.67
N ALA A 102 8.17 -10.95 -15.18
CA ALA A 102 8.23 -12.22 -15.89
C ALA A 102 7.42 -12.18 -17.21
N ALA A 103 6.23 -11.58 -17.19
CA ALA A 103 5.41 -11.41 -18.38
C ALA A 103 6.06 -10.47 -19.39
N LEU A 104 6.70 -9.39 -18.93
CA LEU A 104 7.44 -8.46 -19.80
C LEU A 104 8.64 -9.13 -20.45
N ASP A 105 9.40 -9.93 -19.69
CA ASP A 105 10.53 -10.71 -20.23
C ASP A 105 10.08 -11.69 -21.31
N GLY A 106 8.91 -12.28 -21.17
CA GLY A 106 8.33 -13.20 -22.14
C GLY A 106 8.01 -12.56 -23.51
N VAL A 107 7.85 -11.25 -23.56
CA VAL A 107 7.55 -10.49 -24.78
C VAL A 107 8.68 -9.54 -25.18
N ARG A 108 9.84 -9.66 -24.59
CA ARG A 108 10.98 -8.75 -24.77
C ARG A 108 11.35 -8.53 -26.24
N SER A 109 11.33 -9.60 -27.05
CA SER A 109 11.65 -9.53 -28.46
C SER A 109 10.58 -8.85 -29.32
N GLN A 110 9.38 -8.66 -28.78
CA GLN A 110 8.22 -8.08 -29.45
C GLN A 110 7.99 -6.61 -29.07
N VAL A 111 8.76 -6.08 -28.12
CA VAL A 111 8.61 -4.72 -27.57
C VAL A 111 9.86 -3.91 -27.91
N PRO A 112 9.73 -2.65 -28.40
CA PRO A 112 10.89 -1.78 -28.62
C PRO A 112 11.70 -1.61 -27.33
N ALA A 113 13.03 -1.49 -27.45
CA ALA A 113 13.94 -1.45 -26.31
C ALA A 113 13.66 -0.29 -25.34
N ASP A 114 13.29 0.87 -25.85
CA ASP A 114 12.94 2.04 -25.04
C ASP A 114 11.62 1.85 -24.29
N ALA A 115 10.63 1.22 -24.92
CA ALA A 115 9.38 0.86 -24.28
C ALA A 115 9.59 -0.20 -23.19
N TYR A 116 10.44 -1.20 -23.45
CA TYR A 116 10.79 -2.22 -22.46
C TYR A 116 11.43 -1.57 -21.21
N ALA A 117 12.41 -0.69 -21.42
CA ALA A 117 13.09 0.01 -20.32
C ALA A 117 12.13 0.89 -19.51
N ALA A 118 11.19 1.56 -20.15
CA ALA A 118 10.18 2.38 -19.49
C ALA A 118 9.24 1.53 -18.63
N LEU A 119 8.78 0.40 -19.12
CA LEU A 119 7.93 -0.54 -18.38
C LEU A 119 8.67 -1.17 -17.20
N GLU A 120 9.93 -1.55 -17.39
CA GLU A 120 10.77 -2.09 -16.33
C GLU A 120 10.95 -1.06 -15.21
N ALA A 121 11.27 0.19 -15.54
CA ALA A 121 11.38 1.28 -14.56
C ALA A 121 10.07 1.53 -13.81
N PHE A 122 8.93 1.42 -14.48
CA PHE A 122 7.62 1.58 -13.87
C PHE A 122 7.32 0.44 -12.87
N ILE A 123 7.64 -0.80 -13.24
CA ILE A 123 7.51 -1.96 -12.35
C ILE A 123 8.39 -1.77 -11.09
N GLU A 124 9.62 -1.35 -11.25
CA GLU A 124 10.52 -1.09 -10.12
C GLU A 124 10.00 -0.02 -9.19
N SER A 125 9.37 1.02 -9.72
CA SER A 125 8.80 2.10 -8.92
C SER A 125 7.71 1.63 -7.97
N THR A 126 6.98 0.56 -8.30
CA THR A 126 5.93 0.02 -7.44
C THR A 126 6.48 -0.68 -6.20
N THR A 127 7.70 -1.19 -6.26
CA THR A 127 8.35 -1.90 -5.15
C THR A 127 9.23 -0.99 -4.30
N ALA A 128 9.55 0.23 -4.77
CA ALA A 128 10.37 1.16 -4.03
C ALA A 128 9.62 1.68 -2.78
N ARG A 129 10.27 1.56 -1.61
CA ARG A 129 9.74 2.14 -0.38
C ARG A 129 10.11 3.61 -0.29
N THR A 130 9.10 4.46 -0.05
CA THR A 130 9.26 5.92 0.08
C THR A 130 8.91 6.44 1.49
N PHE A 131 8.76 5.53 2.44
CA PHE A 131 8.36 5.89 3.82
C PHE A 131 9.21 5.17 4.88
#